data_be867e37d3ce061cb76f20f90f2c8731
#
_entry.id   be867e37d3ce061cb76f20f90f2c8731
#
_cell.length_a   1.000
_cell.length_b   1.000
_cell.length_c   1.000
_cell.angle_alpha   90.00
_cell.angle_beta   90.00
_cell.angle_gamma   90.00
#
_symmetry.space_group_name_H-M   'P 1'
#
loop_
_entity.id
_entity.type
_entity.pdbx_description
1 polymer ?
#
loop_
_entity_poly.entity_id
_entity_poly.type
_entity_poly.pdbx_seq_one_letter_code
_entity_poly.pdbx_strand_id
1 'polypeptide(L)'
;MNKNIYNILIIIIFPYLYLFPHTFQFIEMGNDFELLYFSYKKYIYEFLKIGHLPLWSPSESLGYSLIFNPFAQYFYPLSWVLYLIALILGDLSKHIFLLYTIFGISIYGVGQYLWLKKLNISQKNALISTIIVCASLKLTETLRFPNAIHTFCWFPWILYGITLSVEKKAVLKPIIIIFFSTLFVLTAGYPYYIIYAVFFFASYFIFISVAYMKKIINFENENEKYFKFILKIIIPSIFAFIIVLPWFLGIQEIMDITRDRNIENLTFSKIISSGLIDHLGSWIYPPMSQAETNYYFGAIVSLLILTYFVTF
;
A
#
# COMPACT_ATOMS: atom_id res chain seq x y z
N MET A 1 -13.71 -26.87 -7.22
CA MET A 1 -13.17 -25.64 -6.56
C MET A 1 -13.60 -24.43 -7.37
N ASN A 2 -14.11 -23.37 -6.74
CA ASN A 2 -14.62 -22.18 -7.44
C ASN A 2 -13.44 -21.51 -8.18
N LYS A 3 -13.59 -21.20 -9.49
CA LYS A 3 -12.54 -20.55 -10.31
C LYS A 3 -11.97 -19.26 -9.67
N ASN A 4 -12.79 -18.55 -8.90
CA ASN A 4 -12.33 -17.36 -8.17
C ASN A 4 -11.31 -17.69 -7.08
N ILE A 5 -11.48 -18.77 -6.32
CA ILE A 5 -10.56 -19.21 -5.27
C ILE A 5 -9.21 -19.59 -5.89
N TYR A 6 -9.24 -20.30 -7.01
CA TYR A 6 -8.02 -20.69 -7.73
C TYR A 6 -7.21 -19.45 -8.19
N ASN A 7 -7.88 -18.46 -8.77
CA ASN A 7 -7.20 -17.23 -9.18
C ASN A 7 -6.61 -16.45 -8.00
N ILE A 8 -7.31 -16.40 -6.87
CA ILE A 8 -6.80 -15.76 -5.64
C ILE A 8 -5.55 -16.48 -5.15
N LEU A 9 -5.53 -17.81 -5.15
CA LEU A 9 -4.33 -18.59 -4.78
C LEU A 9 -3.15 -18.31 -5.71
N ILE A 10 -3.39 -18.24 -7.02
CA ILE A 10 -2.35 -17.86 -8.00
C ILE A 10 -1.78 -16.48 -7.66
N ILE A 11 -2.63 -15.48 -7.39
CA ILE A 11 -2.22 -14.13 -7.08
C ILE A 11 -1.40 -14.07 -5.78
N ILE A 12 -1.76 -14.86 -4.77
CA ILE A 12 -1.03 -14.90 -3.50
C ILE A 12 0.36 -15.51 -3.69
N ILE A 13 0.48 -16.57 -4.48
CA ILE A 13 1.74 -17.30 -4.68
C ILE A 13 2.65 -16.60 -5.69
N PHE A 14 2.09 -15.93 -6.68
CA PHE A 14 2.82 -15.34 -7.81
C PHE A 14 3.98 -14.42 -7.39
N PRO A 15 3.85 -13.47 -6.44
CA PRO A 15 4.98 -12.61 -6.05
C PRO A 15 6.18 -13.38 -5.52
N TYR A 16 5.95 -14.47 -4.78
CA TYR A 16 7.03 -15.31 -4.26
C TYR A 16 7.76 -16.08 -5.37
N LEU A 17 7.04 -16.52 -6.41
CA LEU A 17 7.63 -17.17 -7.57
C LEU A 17 8.34 -16.18 -8.48
N TYR A 18 7.76 -15.00 -8.71
CA TYR A 18 8.36 -13.96 -9.54
C TYR A 18 9.66 -13.42 -8.90
N LEU A 19 9.65 -13.27 -7.58
CA LEU A 19 10.80 -12.81 -6.80
C LEU A 19 11.62 -13.98 -6.24
N PHE A 20 11.68 -15.11 -6.97
CA PHE A 20 12.36 -16.32 -6.51
C PHE A 20 13.82 -16.11 -6.05
N PRO A 21 14.64 -15.21 -6.65
CA PRO A 21 15.99 -14.99 -6.17
C PRO A 21 16.03 -14.48 -4.72
N HIS A 22 15.07 -13.65 -4.34
CA HIS A 22 14.91 -13.14 -2.98
C HIS A 22 14.22 -14.17 -2.07
N THR A 23 13.17 -14.82 -2.58
CA THR A 23 12.38 -15.81 -1.82
C THR A 23 13.23 -17.02 -1.39
N PHE A 24 14.17 -17.45 -2.23
CA PHE A 24 15.07 -18.57 -1.94
C PHE A 24 16.48 -18.15 -1.48
N GLN A 25 16.65 -16.88 -1.10
CA GLN A 25 17.90 -16.33 -0.54
C GLN A 25 19.12 -16.38 -1.48
N PHE A 26 18.91 -16.40 -2.79
CA PHE A 26 20.02 -16.24 -3.75
C PHE A 26 20.54 -14.79 -3.79
N ILE A 27 19.66 -13.83 -3.46
CA ILE A 27 19.98 -12.40 -3.39
C ILE A 27 19.42 -11.87 -2.07
N GLU A 28 20.28 -11.23 -1.28
CA GLU A 28 19.87 -10.55 -0.05
C GLU A 28 19.42 -9.11 -0.32
N MET A 29 18.49 -8.64 0.52
CA MET A 29 18.09 -7.23 0.55
C MET A 29 19.00 -6.48 1.53
N GLY A 30 19.66 -5.45 1.02
CA GLY A 30 20.50 -4.55 1.80
C GLY A 30 19.89 -3.15 1.98
N ASN A 31 20.73 -2.14 2.21
CA ASN A 31 20.39 -0.74 2.37
C ASN A 31 19.28 -0.51 3.42
N ASP A 32 18.33 0.36 3.11
CA ASP A 32 17.25 0.76 4.01
C ASP A 32 16.43 -0.43 4.54
N PHE A 33 16.28 -1.49 3.73
CA PHE A 33 15.59 -2.71 4.17
C PHE A 33 16.23 -3.31 5.42
N GLU A 34 17.56 -3.46 5.41
CA GLU A 34 18.32 -4.05 6.52
C GLU A 34 18.61 -3.04 7.61
N LEU A 35 19.21 -1.90 7.24
CA LEU A 35 19.75 -0.95 8.19
C LEU A 35 18.67 -0.20 8.99
N LEU A 36 17.51 0.02 8.39
CA LEU A 36 16.44 0.79 8.99
C LEU A 36 15.24 -0.11 9.38
N TYR A 37 14.54 -0.65 8.40
CA TYR A 37 13.25 -1.31 8.64
C TYR A 37 13.37 -2.62 9.39
N PHE A 38 14.31 -3.49 9.00
CA PHE A 38 14.53 -4.76 9.69
C PHE A 38 15.05 -4.53 11.10
N SER A 39 15.96 -3.56 11.30
CA SER A 39 16.53 -3.23 12.61
C SER A 39 15.45 -2.84 13.60
N TYR A 40 14.47 -1.99 13.22
CA TYR A 40 13.33 -1.67 14.09
C TYR A 40 12.49 -2.91 14.43
N LYS A 41 12.21 -3.76 13.44
CA LYS A 41 11.42 -4.98 13.66
C LYS A 41 12.14 -5.96 14.59
N LYS A 42 13.44 -6.18 14.36
CA LYS A 42 14.26 -7.05 15.17
C LYS A 42 14.35 -6.55 16.62
N TYR A 43 14.56 -5.25 16.81
CA TYR A 43 14.59 -4.63 18.13
C TYR A 43 13.27 -4.86 18.90
N ILE A 44 12.13 -4.58 18.30
CA ILE A 44 10.83 -4.81 18.92
C ILE A 44 10.65 -6.31 19.25
N TYR A 45 11.00 -7.19 18.32
CA TYR A 45 10.90 -8.63 18.50
C TYR A 45 11.73 -9.15 19.70
N GLU A 46 12.96 -8.70 19.87
CA GLU A 46 13.81 -9.15 20.98
C GLU A 46 13.22 -8.75 22.34
N PHE A 47 12.59 -7.58 22.44
CA PHE A 47 11.88 -7.20 23.65
C PHE A 47 10.60 -8.01 23.88
N LEU A 48 9.84 -8.29 22.84
CA LEU A 48 8.65 -9.13 22.92
C LEU A 48 9.00 -10.57 23.36
N LYS A 49 10.14 -11.09 22.95
CA LYS A 49 10.64 -12.41 23.32
C LYS A 49 10.84 -12.56 24.83
N ILE A 50 11.20 -11.46 25.52
CA ILE A 50 11.35 -11.42 26.98
C ILE A 50 10.14 -10.87 27.70
N GLY A 51 8.98 -10.71 26.99
CA GLY A 51 7.72 -10.27 27.56
C GLY A 51 7.60 -8.76 27.79
N HIS A 52 8.46 -7.95 27.17
CA HIS A 52 8.43 -6.49 27.29
C HIS A 52 7.97 -5.80 26.02
N LEU A 53 7.32 -4.64 26.15
CA LEU A 53 6.95 -3.77 25.04
C LEU A 53 7.92 -2.58 24.99
N PRO A 54 8.80 -2.49 23.96
CA PRO A 54 9.75 -1.38 23.87
C PRO A 54 9.02 -0.13 23.37
N LEU A 55 8.89 0.87 24.23
CA LEU A 55 8.31 2.17 23.86
C LEU A 55 9.38 3.17 23.41
N TRP A 56 10.63 2.94 23.83
CA TRP A 56 11.79 3.79 23.61
C TRP A 56 12.99 2.98 23.13
N SER A 57 13.76 3.51 22.17
CA SER A 57 15.06 2.97 21.78
C SER A 57 16.18 3.92 22.23
N PRO A 58 17.17 3.45 23.00
CA PRO A 58 18.33 4.25 23.38
C PRO A 58 19.46 4.25 22.34
N SER A 59 19.34 3.45 21.27
CA SER A 59 20.47 3.09 20.40
C SER A 59 20.89 4.16 19.40
N GLU A 60 20.04 5.14 19.10
CA GLU A 60 20.31 6.18 18.11
C GLU A 60 20.00 7.56 18.66
N SER A 61 20.80 8.57 18.29
CA SER A 61 20.56 9.99 18.57
C SER A 61 20.22 10.31 20.04
N LEU A 62 20.87 9.65 20.99
CA LEU A 62 20.60 9.71 22.44
C LEU A 62 19.23 9.12 22.85
N GLY A 63 18.61 8.36 21.96
CA GLY A 63 17.33 7.71 22.16
C GLY A 63 16.16 8.40 21.46
N TYR A 64 15.18 7.58 21.04
CA TYR A 64 13.96 8.08 20.40
C TYR A 64 12.76 7.18 20.74
N SER A 65 11.57 7.74 20.59
CA SER A 65 10.32 7.00 20.81
C SER A 65 10.03 6.07 19.67
N LEU A 66 9.95 4.75 19.93
CA LEU A 66 9.54 3.75 18.96
C LEU A 66 8.04 3.82 18.66
N ILE A 67 7.23 4.12 19.67
CA ILE A 67 5.77 4.16 19.54
C ILE A 67 5.32 5.27 18.58
N PHE A 68 6.04 6.39 18.53
CA PHE A 68 5.74 7.51 17.64
C PHE A 68 6.62 7.54 16.38
N ASN A 69 7.50 6.56 16.20
CA ASN A 69 8.25 6.41 14.96
C ASN A 69 7.39 5.67 13.91
N PRO A 70 6.96 6.34 12.82
CA PRO A 70 6.15 5.69 11.79
C PRO A 70 6.83 4.45 11.19
N PHE A 71 8.16 4.50 11.03
CA PHE A 71 8.92 3.40 10.43
C PHE A 71 8.95 2.14 11.30
N ALA A 72 8.75 2.24 12.59
CA ALA A 72 8.61 1.08 13.47
C ALA A 72 7.29 0.30 13.25
N GLN A 73 6.27 0.93 12.63
CA GLN A 73 4.94 0.34 12.38
C GLN A 73 4.30 -0.23 13.65
N TYR A 74 4.45 0.46 14.76
CA TYR A 74 4.05 -0.05 16.06
C TYR A 74 2.54 -0.37 16.15
N PHE A 75 1.71 0.45 15.51
CA PHE A 75 0.24 0.28 15.46
C PHE A 75 -0.26 -0.47 14.23
N TYR A 76 0.63 -0.95 13.36
CA TYR A 76 0.22 -1.68 12.17
C TYR A 76 -0.11 -3.14 12.49
N PRO A 77 -1.37 -3.60 12.33
CA PRO A 77 -1.77 -4.92 12.80
C PRO A 77 -0.99 -6.08 12.20
N LEU A 78 -0.59 -6.00 10.93
CA LEU A 78 0.18 -7.08 10.30
C LEU A 78 1.61 -7.20 10.86
N SER A 79 2.18 -6.14 11.44
CA SER A 79 3.45 -6.25 12.17
C SER A 79 3.32 -7.15 13.40
N TRP A 80 2.19 -7.11 14.08
CA TRP A 80 1.92 -8.00 15.23
C TRP A 80 1.74 -9.45 14.80
N VAL A 81 1.13 -9.69 13.62
CA VAL A 81 1.08 -11.04 13.03
C VAL A 81 2.49 -11.53 12.70
N LEU A 82 3.35 -10.68 12.14
CA LEU A 82 4.76 -11.01 11.91
C LEU A 82 5.47 -11.41 13.21
N TYR A 83 5.32 -10.61 14.28
CA TYR A 83 5.93 -10.93 15.57
C TYR A 83 5.41 -12.24 16.17
N LEU A 84 4.11 -12.50 16.08
CA LEU A 84 3.54 -13.78 16.54
C LEU A 84 4.12 -14.97 15.77
N ILE A 85 4.23 -14.87 14.45
CA ILE A 85 4.85 -15.91 13.62
C ILE A 85 6.33 -16.10 14.04
N ALA A 86 7.07 -15.00 14.19
CA ALA A 86 8.48 -15.05 14.59
C ALA A 86 8.67 -15.66 16.00
N LEU A 87 7.78 -15.37 16.95
CA LEU A 87 7.79 -15.98 18.28
C LEU A 87 7.55 -17.49 18.21
N ILE A 88 6.65 -17.95 17.37
CA ILE A 88 6.38 -19.38 17.14
C ILE A 88 7.59 -20.07 16.50
N LEU A 89 8.26 -19.42 15.55
CA LEU A 89 9.45 -19.94 14.87
C LEU A 89 10.74 -19.81 15.71
N GLY A 90 10.71 -19.03 16.80
CA GLY A 90 11.83 -18.81 17.71
C GLY A 90 12.82 -17.72 17.28
N ASP A 91 12.68 -17.18 16.07
CA ASP A 91 13.53 -16.07 15.57
C ASP A 91 12.79 -15.19 14.54
N LEU A 92 13.17 -13.91 14.49
CA LEU A 92 12.84 -12.99 13.41
C LEU A 92 14.10 -12.81 12.54
N SER A 93 14.22 -13.60 11.50
CA SER A 93 15.30 -13.46 10.51
C SER A 93 14.98 -12.43 9.44
N LYS A 94 16.01 -11.90 8.74
CA LYS A 94 15.83 -11.05 7.55
C LYS A 94 14.94 -11.71 6.50
N HIS A 95 15.08 -13.02 6.34
CA HIS A 95 14.27 -13.78 5.39
C HIS A 95 12.78 -13.80 5.74
N ILE A 96 12.41 -14.05 6.99
CA ILE A 96 11.02 -13.99 7.44
C ILE A 96 10.44 -12.60 7.21
N PHE A 97 11.22 -11.56 7.50
CA PHE A 97 10.81 -10.18 7.25
C PHE A 97 10.65 -9.88 5.75
N LEU A 98 11.51 -10.44 4.90
CA LEU A 98 11.39 -10.32 3.44
C LEU A 98 10.13 -11.03 2.92
N LEU A 99 9.86 -12.25 3.38
CA LEU A 99 8.63 -12.97 3.01
C LEU A 99 7.37 -12.20 3.44
N TYR A 100 7.39 -11.58 4.63
CA TYR A 100 6.35 -10.69 5.08
C TYR A 100 6.21 -9.46 4.16
N THR A 101 7.30 -8.87 3.70
CA THR A 101 7.27 -7.74 2.77
C THR A 101 6.65 -8.14 1.42
N ILE A 102 7.05 -9.29 0.87
CA ILE A 102 6.48 -9.85 -0.37
C ILE A 102 4.98 -10.14 -0.20
N PHE A 103 4.55 -10.56 0.99
CA PHE A 103 3.13 -10.75 1.30
C PHE A 103 2.31 -9.47 1.09
N GLY A 104 2.87 -8.29 1.32
CA GLY A 104 2.23 -7.02 0.97
C GLY A 104 1.85 -6.94 -0.51
N ILE A 105 2.71 -7.42 -1.43
CA ILE A 105 2.39 -7.47 -2.87
C ILE A 105 1.22 -8.44 -3.12
N SER A 106 1.15 -9.55 -2.42
CA SER A 106 0.02 -10.49 -2.52
C SER A 106 -1.30 -9.84 -2.06
N ILE A 107 -1.28 -9.08 -0.95
CA ILE A 107 -2.45 -8.31 -0.47
C ILE A 107 -2.90 -7.32 -1.55
N TYR A 108 -1.94 -6.57 -2.13
CA TYR A 108 -2.22 -5.65 -3.24
C TYR A 108 -2.92 -6.37 -4.39
N GLY A 109 -2.33 -7.48 -4.84
CA GLY A 109 -2.86 -8.25 -5.97
C GLY A 109 -4.28 -8.75 -5.74
N VAL A 110 -4.58 -9.28 -4.57
CA VAL A 110 -5.95 -9.75 -4.24
C VAL A 110 -6.94 -8.58 -4.28
N GLY A 111 -6.59 -7.43 -3.69
CA GLY A 111 -7.43 -6.23 -3.74
C GLY A 111 -7.67 -5.75 -5.18
N GLN A 112 -6.60 -5.68 -5.99
CA GLN A 112 -6.64 -5.29 -7.40
C GLN A 112 -7.57 -6.22 -8.22
N TYR A 113 -7.42 -7.53 -8.07
CA TYR A 113 -8.26 -8.51 -8.75
C TYR A 113 -9.74 -8.36 -8.38
N LEU A 114 -10.06 -8.22 -7.10
CA LEU A 114 -11.42 -8.06 -6.63
C LEU A 114 -12.04 -6.74 -7.12
N TRP A 115 -11.26 -5.66 -7.13
CA TRP A 115 -11.69 -4.37 -7.66
C TRP A 115 -11.99 -4.44 -9.16
N LEU A 116 -11.08 -4.99 -9.97
CA LEU A 116 -11.28 -5.17 -11.42
C LEU A 116 -12.50 -6.04 -11.73
N LYS A 117 -12.68 -7.13 -10.98
CA LYS A 117 -13.88 -7.96 -11.08
C LYS A 117 -15.15 -7.18 -10.78
N LYS A 118 -15.10 -6.23 -9.84
CA LYS A 118 -16.24 -5.40 -9.50
C LYS A 118 -16.56 -4.36 -10.56
N LEU A 119 -15.59 -3.96 -11.35
CA LEU A 119 -15.77 -3.13 -12.56
C LEU A 119 -16.25 -3.93 -13.77
N ASN A 120 -16.74 -5.16 -13.60
CA ASN A 120 -17.22 -6.07 -14.66
C ASN A 120 -16.15 -6.49 -15.68
N ILE A 121 -14.87 -6.37 -15.31
CA ILE A 121 -13.77 -6.89 -16.14
C ILE A 121 -13.79 -8.41 -16.09
N SER A 122 -13.63 -9.06 -17.25
CA SER A 122 -13.63 -10.52 -17.35
C SER A 122 -12.59 -11.14 -16.42
N GLN A 123 -12.89 -12.30 -15.87
CA GLN A 123 -12.04 -12.98 -14.90
C GLN A 123 -10.60 -13.19 -15.39
N LYS A 124 -10.45 -13.54 -16.68
CA LYS A 124 -9.13 -13.72 -17.32
C LYS A 124 -8.35 -12.40 -17.39
N ASN A 125 -8.99 -11.33 -17.86
CA ASN A 125 -8.35 -10.03 -18.01
C ASN A 125 -8.00 -9.43 -16.64
N ALA A 126 -8.88 -9.56 -15.63
CA ALA A 126 -8.61 -9.14 -14.27
C ALA A 126 -7.39 -9.85 -13.67
N LEU A 127 -7.26 -11.17 -13.90
CA LEU A 127 -6.10 -11.95 -13.45
C LEU A 127 -4.82 -11.49 -14.14
N ILE A 128 -4.82 -11.39 -15.47
CA ILE A 128 -3.65 -10.98 -16.26
C ILE A 128 -3.20 -9.57 -15.86
N SER A 129 -4.13 -8.60 -15.78
CA SER A 129 -3.81 -7.23 -15.38
C SER A 129 -3.23 -7.18 -13.96
N THR A 130 -3.74 -7.99 -13.05
CA THR A 130 -3.22 -8.07 -11.68
C THR A 130 -1.80 -8.61 -11.66
N ILE A 131 -1.51 -9.68 -12.41
CA ILE A 131 -0.17 -10.27 -12.50
C ILE A 131 0.83 -9.26 -13.08
N ILE A 132 0.46 -8.54 -14.15
CA ILE A 132 1.32 -7.50 -14.76
C ILE A 132 1.67 -6.42 -13.74
N VAL A 133 0.70 -5.93 -12.99
CA VAL A 133 0.95 -4.90 -11.98
C VAL A 133 1.81 -5.43 -10.83
N CYS A 134 1.54 -6.65 -10.34
CA CYS A 134 2.36 -7.28 -9.29
C CYS A 134 3.80 -7.56 -9.73
N ALA A 135 4.06 -7.74 -11.03
CA ALA A 135 5.39 -7.90 -11.62
C ALA A 135 6.01 -6.56 -12.05
N SER A 136 5.38 -5.42 -11.77
CA SER A 136 5.92 -4.12 -12.21
C SER A 136 7.24 -3.80 -11.50
N LEU A 137 8.15 -3.14 -12.24
CA LEU A 137 9.44 -2.70 -11.71
C LEU A 137 9.24 -1.81 -10.46
N LYS A 138 8.20 -0.98 -10.44
CA LYS A 138 7.94 -0.09 -9.30
C LYS A 138 7.65 -0.86 -8.02
N LEU A 139 6.85 -1.93 -8.07
CA LEU A 139 6.61 -2.78 -6.90
C LEU A 139 7.87 -3.52 -6.45
N THR A 140 8.65 -4.03 -7.40
CA THR A 140 9.90 -4.74 -7.11
C THR A 140 10.94 -3.81 -6.48
N GLU A 141 11.10 -2.62 -7.02
CA GLU A 141 12.03 -1.61 -6.51
C GLU A 141 11.64 -1.12 -5.11
N THR A 142 10.33 -1.04 -4.83
CA THR A 142 9.82 -0.60 -3.53
C THR A 142 10.03 -1.66 -2.43
N LEU A 143 10.46 -2.90 -2.73
CA LEU A 143 10.77 -3.91 -1.71
C LEU A 143 11.81 -3.44 -0.69
N ARG A 144 12.74 -2.56 -1.07
CA ARG A 144 13.70 -1.95 -0.14
C ARG A 144 13.04 -1.07 0.92
N PHE A 145 11.76 -0.68 0.71
CA PHE A 145 10.94 0.09 1.62
C PHE A 145 9.71 -0.72 2.08
N PRO A 146 9.83 -1.68 2.98
CA PRO A 146 8.75 -2.55 3.42
C PRO A 146 7.48 -1.79 3.83
N ASN A 147 7.65 -0.66 4.53
CA ASN A 147 6.54 0.16 4.98
C ASN A 147 5.77 0.78 3.81
N ALA A 148 6.46 1.15 2.72
CA ALA A 148 5.82 1.63 1.51
C ALA A 148 4.96 0.55 0.87
N ILE A 149 5.49 -0.69 0.74
CA ILE A 149 4.73 -1.85 0.26
C ILE A 149 3.46 -2.05 1.11
N HIS A 150 3.62 -2.08 2.43
CA HIS A 150 2.50 -2.29 3.35
C HIS A 150 1.52 -1.11 3.43
N THR A 151 1.92 0.09 3.02
CA THR A 151 1.00 1.23 2.91
C THR A 151 0.16 1.12 1.64
N PHE A 152 0.77 0.99 0.48
CA PHE A 152 -0.01 1.01 -0.76
C PHE A 152 -0.68 -0.32 -1.10
N CYS A 153 -0.34 -1.44 -0.44
CA CYS A 153 -1.03 -2.70 -0.67
C CYS A 153 -2.54 -2.64 -0.35
N TRP A 154 -2.97 -1.68 0.43
CA TRP A 154 -4.37 -1.46 0.78
C TRP A 154 -5.11 -0.53 -0.20
N PHE A 155 -4.41 0.13 -1.13
CA PHE A 155 -5.03 1.03 -2.10
C PHE A 155 -6.11 0.35 -2.95
N PRO A 156 -5.87 -0.82 -3.57
CA PRO A 156 -6.91 -1.49 -4.33
C PRO A 156 -8.12 -1.91 -3.49
N TRP A 157 -7.92 -2.16 -2.19
CA TRP A 157 -9.02 -2.50 -1.28
C TRP A 157 -9.92 -1.30 -1.00
N ILE A 158 -9.36 -0.10 -0.86
CA ILE A 158 -10.14 1.13 -0.74
C ILE A 158 -10.93 1.38 -2.04
N LEU A 159 -10.30 1.24 -3.21
CA LEU A 159 -10.99 1.34 -4.50
C LEU A 159 -12.13 0.33 -4.61
N TYR A 160 -11.90 -0.90 -4.19
CA TYR A 160 -12.91 -1.97 -4.15
C TYR A 160 -14.06 -1.60 -3.21
N GLY A 161 -13.76 -1.10 -2.01
CA GLY A 161 -14.74 -0.65 -1.03
C GLY A 161 -15.60 0.50 -1.56
N ILE A 162 -14.99 1.53 -2.16
CA ILE A 162 -15.69 2.67 -2.78
C ILE A 162 -16.62 2.16 -3.90
N THR A 163 -16.13 1.28 -4.77
CA THR A 163 -16.92 0.71 -5.87
C THR A 163 -18.10 -0.12 -5.35
N LEU A 164 -17.89 -0.92 -4.30
CA LEU A 164 -18.97 -1.70 -3.65
C LEU A 164 -20.04 -0.83 -2.99
N SER A 165 -19.68 0.36 -2.52
CA SER A 165 -20.59 1.27 -1.82
C SER A 165 -21.74 1.74 -2.69
N VAL A 166 -21.59 1.67 -4.01
CA VAL A 166 -22.65 2.02 -4.98
C VAL A 166 -23.82 1.03 -4.93
N GLU A 167 -23.59 -0.20 -4.47
CA GLU A 167 -24.63 -1.23 -4.40
C GLU A 167 -25.52 -1.09 -3.18
N LYS A 168 -26.86 -1.11 -3.40
CA LYS A 168 -27.86 -1.04 -2.33
C LYS A 168 -27.79 -2.24 -1.39
N LYS A 169 -27.58 -3.46 -1.91
CA LYS A 169 -27.53 -4.70 -1.12
C LYS A 169 -26.24 -4.85 -0.30
N ALA A 170 -25.16 -4.18 -0.69
CA ALA A 170 -23.89 -4.21 0.00
C ALA A 170 -23.84 -3.11 1.07
N VAL A 171 -24.26 -3.40 2.29
CA VAL A 171 -24.24 -2.38 3.37
C VAL A 171 -22.98 -2.53 4.23
N LEU A 172 -22.80 -3.65 4.88
CA LEU A 172 -21.72 -3.83 5.88
C LEU A 172 -20.37 -4.09 5.24
N LYS A 173 -20.33 -4.85 4.15
CA LYS A 173 -19.08 -5.24 3.48
C LYS A 173 -18.22 -4.06 3.04
N PRO A 174 -18.73 -3.03 2.31
CA PRO A 174 -17.91 -1.87 1.95
C PRO A 174 -17.45 -1.08 3.16
N ILE A 175 -18.28 -0.93 4.20
CA ILE A 175 -17.94 -0.22 5.44
C ILE A 175 -16.73 -0.89 6.11
N ILE A 176 -16.76 -2.21 6.27
CA ILE A 176 -15.67 -2.97 6.88
C ILE A 176 -14.40 -2.85 6.03
N ILE A 177 -14.51 -3.01 4.71
CA ILE A 177 -13.35 -2.93 3.82
C ILE A 177 -12.72 -1.55 3.90
N ILE A 178 -13.51 -0.48 3.77
CA ILE A 178 -13.00 0.90 3.81
C ILE A 178 -12.37 1.21 5.16
N PHE A 179 -13.04 0.84 6.25
CA PHE A 179 -12.55 1.06 7.60
C PHE A 179 -11.17 0.44 7.81
N PHE A 180 -11.06 -0.88 7.60
CA PHE A 180 -9.78 -1.58 7.83
C PHE A 180 -8.70 -1.17 6.84
N SER A 181 -9.03 -0.99 5.56
CA SER A 181 -8.03 -0.56 4.58
C SER A 181 -7.50 0.84 4.87
N THR A 182 -8.37 1.77 5.29
CA THR A 182 -7.96 3.13 5.70
C THR A 182 -7.11 3.06 6.96
N LEU A 183 -7.54 2.31 7.98
CA LEU A 183 -6.78 2.12 9.22
C LEU A 183 -5.39 1.57 8.93
N PHE A 184 -5.29 0.59 8.05
CA PHE A 184 -4.01 -0.04 7.70
C PHE A 184 -3.12 0.89 6.88
N VAL A 185 -3.66 1.67 5.95
CA VAL A 185 -2.89 2.71 5.24
C VAL A 185 -2.30 3.71 6.23
N LEU A 186 -3.11 4.19 7.19
CA LEU A 186 -2.69 5.19 8.17
C LEU A 186 -1.63 4.67 9.13
N THR A 187 -1.64 3.38 9.47
CA THR A 187 -0.72 2.76 10.46
C THR A 187 0.49 2.06 9.84
N ALA A 188 0.51 1.85 8.52
CA ALA A 188 1.60 1.12 7.84
C ALA A 188 2.93 1.87 7.79
N GLY A 189 2.97 3.14 8.22
CA GLY A 189 4.20 3.83 8.57
C GLY A 189 5.03 4.37 7.40
N TYR A 190 4.38 4.74 6.28
CA TYR A 190 5.04 5.45 5.19
C TYR A 190 4.30 6.77 4.87
N PRO A 191 4.62 7.87 5.57
CA PRO A 191 3.84 9.11 5.55
C PRO A 191 3.63 9.71 4.16
N TYR A 192 4.62 9.63 3.29
CA TYR A 192 4.53 10.17 1.92
C TYR A 192 3.37 9.54 1.13
N TYR A 193 3.17 8.23 1.24
CA TYR A 193 2.09 7.56 0.53
C TYR A 193 0.71 7.84 1.14
N ILE A 194 0.63 8.24 2.40
CA ILE A 194 -0.63 8.67 3.01
C ILE A 194 -1.13 9.96 2.32
N ILE A 195 -0.22 10.91 2.05
CA ILE A 195 -0.55 12.16 1.34
C ILE A 195 -1.04 11.85 -0.08
N TYR A 196 -0.30 11.01 -0.81
CA TYR A 196 -0.72 10.61 -2.16
C TYR A 196 -2.05 9.85 -2.16
N ALA A 197 -2.29 9.02 -1.14
CA ALA A 197 -3.54 8.30 -0.96
C ALA A 197 -4.75 9.24 -0.89
N VAL A 198 -4.65 10.34 -0.15
CA VAL A 198 -5.74 11.31 -0.02
C VAL A 198 -6.14 11.85 -1.41
N PHE A 199 -5.18 12.32 -2.20
CA PHE A 199 -5.46 12.84 -3.55
C PHE A 199 -5.99 11.75 -4.49
N PHE A 200 -5.40 10.58 -4.46
CA PHE A 200 -5.79 9.47 -5.32
C PHE A 200 -7.22 8.99 -5.04
N PHE A 201 -7.55 8.77 -3.77
CA PHE A 201 -8.89 8.30 -3.40
C PHE A 201 -9.95 9.38 -3.53
N ALA A 202 -9.64 10.65 -3.26
CA ALA A 202 -10.54 11.76 -3.53
C ALA A 202 -10.87 11.85 -5.03
N SER A 203 -9.87 11.74 -5.90
CA SER A 203 -10.07 11.74 -7.35
C SER A 203 -10.93 10.57 -7.82
N TYR A 204 -10.65 9.37 -7.30
CA TYR A 204 -11.46 8.18 -7.62
C TYR A 204 -12.89 8.29 -7.09
N PHE A 205 -13.08 8.81 -5.89
CA PHE A 205 -14.41 9.06 -5.31
C PHE A 205 -15.21 10.05 -6.16
N ILE A 206 -14.59 11.14 -6.61
CA ILE A 206 -15.23 12.12 -7.51
C ILE A 206 -15.61 11.44 -8.83
N PHE A 207 -14.69 10.67 -9.43
CA PHE A 207 -14.96 9.93 -10.67
C PHE A 207 -16.18 8.99 -10.53
N ILE A 208 -16.18 8.14 -9.51
CA ILE A 208 -17.30 7.22 -9.25
C ILE A 208 -18.60 8.00 -8.97
N SER A 209 -18.53 9.11 -8.22
CA SER A 209 -19.69 9.95 -7.93
C SER A 209 -20.31 10.55 -9.21
N VAL A 210 -19.49 11.06 -10.11
CA VAL A 210 -19.94 11.59 -11.42
C VAL A 210 -20.51 10.48 -12.28
N ALA A 211 -19.84 9.34 -12.36
CA ALA A 211 -20.30 8.19 -13.13
C ALA A 211 -21.63 7.64 -12.58
N TYR A 212 -21.82 7.67 -11.26
CA TYR A 212 -23.06 7.30 -10.59
C TYR A 212 -24.20 8.30 -10.96
N MET A 213 -23.96 9.61 -10.83
CA MET A 213 -24.95 10.64 -11.14
C MET A 213 -25.37 10.62 -12.62
N LYS A 214 -24.42 10.40 -13.52
CA LYS A 214 -24.67 10.31 -14.97
C LYS A 214 -25.23 8.96 -15.42
N LYS A 215 -25.46 8.01 -14.48
CA LYS A 215 -25.91 6.63 -14.77
C LYS A 215 -25.03 5.90 -15.79
N ILE A 216 -23.75 6.27 -15.89
CA ILE A 216 -22.79 5.64 -16.80
C ILE A 216 -22.44 4.22 -16.30
N ILE A 217 -22.41 4.02 -14.99
CA ILE A 217 -22.10 2.74 -14.34
C ILE A 217 -23.42 2.12 -13.90
N ASN A 218 -23.89 1.13 -14.63
CA ASN A 218 -24.99 0.25 -14.21
C ASN A 218 -24.39 -1.00 -13.59
N PHE A 219 -24.47 -1.11 -12.27
CA PHE A 219 -24.19 -2.38 -11.59
C PHE A 219 -25.41 -3.28 -11.67
N GLU A 220 -25.21 -4.60 -11.67
CA GLU A 220 -26.26 -5.62 -11.75
C GLU A 220 -27.33 -5.51 -10.65
N ASN A 221 -27.04 -4.78 -9.57
CA ASN A 221 -27.93 -4.55 -8.44
C ASN A 221 -28.48 -3.10 -8.45
N GLU A 222 -29.67 -2.91 -7.84
CA GLU A 222 -30.20 -1.57 -7.62
C GLU A 222 -29.17 -0.66 -6.96
N ASN A 223 -28.99 0.55 -7.56
CA ASN A 223 -28.08 1.54 -7.03
C ASN A 223 -28.55 2.05 -5.66
N GLU A 224 -27.62 2.31 -4.77
CA GLU A 224 -27.90 2.93 -3.47
C GLU A 224 -28.31 4.40 -3.67
N LYS A 225 -29.06 4.97 -2.73
CA LYS A 225 -29.29 6.43 -2.71
C LYS A 225 -27.96 7.16 -2.54
N TYR A 226 -27.73 8.23 -3.31
CA TYR A 226 -26.45 8.94 -3.35
C TYR A 226 -25.93 9.35 -1.96
N PHE A 227 -26.81 9.86 -1.11
CA PHE A 227 -26.45 10.21 0.27
C PHE A 227 -25.96 9.01 1.09
N LYS A 228 -26.62 7.85 0.99
CA LYS A 228 -26.17 6.64 1.69
C LYS A 228 -24.87 6.10 1.13
N PHE A 229 -24.66 6.20 -0.19
CA PHE A 229 -23.37 5.88 -0.82
C PHE A 229 -22.23 6.69 -0.21
N ILE A 230 -22.40 8.01 -0.08
CA ILE A 230 -21.42 8.89 0.55
C ILE A 230 -21.15 8.49 2.01
N LEU A 231 -22.19 8.24 2.79
CA LEU A 231 -22.06 7.86 4.19
C LEU A 231 -21.30 6.52 4.38
N LYS A 232 -21.51 5.55 3.50
CA LYS A 232 -20.78 4.28 3.51
C LYS A 232 -19.27 4.45 3.33
N ILE A 233 -18.81 5.56 2.77
CA ILE A 233 -17.39 5.85 2.55
C ILE A 233 -16.84 6.78 3.63
N ILE A 234 -17.52 7.88 3.90
CA ILE A 234 -17.01 8.93 4.80
C ILE A 234 -16.99 8.46 6.25
N ILE A 235 -18.06 7.83 6.75
CA ILE A 235 -18.14 7.42 8.15
C ILE A 235 -17.00 6.45 8.54
N PRO A 236 -16.78 5.33 7.83
CA PRO A 236 -15.70 4.42 8.20
C PRO A 236 -14.30 5.05 8.05
N SER A 237 -14.10 5.94 7.07
CA SER A 237 -12.82 6.64 6.89
C SER A 237 -12.53 7.60 8.04
N ILE A 238 -13.52 8.41 8.45
CA ILE A 238 -13.38 9.31 9.61
C ILE A 238 -13.15 8.50 10.88
N PHE A 239 -13.87 7.40 11.08
CA PHE A 239 -13.72 6.59 12.28
C PHE A 239 -12.33 5.96 12.36
N ALA A 240 -11.79 5.46 11.24
CA ALA A 240 -10.42 4.99 11.17
C ALA A 240 -9.40 6.11 11.50
N PHE A 241 -9.62 7.32 10.99
CA PHE A 241 -8.77 8.46 11.28
C PHE A 241 -8.81 8.88 12.76
N ILE A 242 -10.01 8.91 13.38
CA ILE A 242 -10.17 9.25 14.81
C ILE A 242 -9.39 8.27 15.69
N ILE A 243 -9.39 6.97 15.36
CA ILE A 243 -8.64 5.96 16.12
C ILE A 243 -7.13 6.21 16.06
N VAL A 244 -6.62 6.68 14.92
CA VAL A 244 -5.18 6.89 14.70
C VAL A 244 -4.73 8.29 15.11
N LEU A 245 -5.66 9.22 15.28
CA LEU A 245 -5.37 10.64 15.58
C LEU A 245 -4.45 10.85 16.80
N PRO A 246 -4.61 10.16 17.95
CA PRO A 246 -3.70 10.32 19.08
C PRO A 246 -2.24 9.99 18.74
N TRP A 247 -2.03 9.00 17.88
CA TRP A 247 -0.70 8.63 17.40
C TRP A 247 -0.09 9.72 16.49
N PHE A 248 -0.88 10.28 15.57
CA PHE A 248 -0.42 11.39 14.73
C PHE A 248 -0.06 12.63 15.53
N LEU A 249 -0.84 12.95 16.57
CA LEU A 249 -0.52 14.07 17.46
C LEU A 249 0.81 13.84 18.20
N GLY A 250 1.06 12.61 18.68
CA GLY A 250 2.33 12.27 19.30
C GLY A 250 3.51 12.29 18.32
N ILE A 251 3.32 11.92 17.04
CA ILE A 251 4.34 12.09 15.99
C ILE A 251 4.66 13.57 15.81
N GLN A 252 3.65 14.44 15.73
CA GLN A 252 3.84 15.88 15.57
C GLN A 252 4.64 16.47 16.73
N GLU A 253 4.30 16.14 17.98
CA GLU A 253 5.05 16.60 19.15
C GLU A 253 6.54 16.22 19.10
N ILE A 254 6.85 15.00 18.65
CA ILE A 254 8.24 14.56 18.49
C ILE A 254 8.93 15.28 17.33
N MET A 255 8.26 15.54 16.24
CA MET A 255 8.82 16.27 15.10
C MET A 255 9.17 17.71 15.46
N ASP A 256 8.40 18.36 16.33
CA ASP A 256 8.68 19.71 16.81
C ASP A 256 9.97 19.79 17.65
N ILE A 257 10.33 18.71 18.32
CA ILE A 257 11.57 18.59 19.11
C ILE A 257 12.77 18.20 18.23
N THR A 258 12.55 17.49 17.14
CA THR A 258 13.60 17.03 16.21
C THR A 258 13.93 18.12 15.19
N ARG A 259 14.95 18.92 15.46
CA ARG A 259 15.33 20.13 14.68
C ARG A 259 15.90 19.89 13.29
N ASP A 260 16.10 18.64 12.83
CA ASP A 260 16.98 18.34 11.69
C ASP A 260 16.33 18.36 10.29
N ARG A 261 15.04 18.65 10.18
CA ARG A 261 14.38 18.83 8.88
C ARG A 261 13.68 20.18 8.81
N ASN A 262 14.46 21.23 8.66
CA ASN A 262 13.95 22.56 8.33
C ASN A 262 13.22 22.47 6.98
N ILE A 263 11.90 22.53 7.03
CA ILE A 263 11.00 22.63 5.87
C ILE A 263 11.32 23.89 5.02
N GLU A 264 11.96 24.90 5.61
CA GLU A 264 12.39 26.15 4.95
C GLU A 264 13.33 25.93 3.75
N ASN A 265 14.01 24.79 3.64
CA ASN A 265 14.90 24.45 2.52
C ASN A 265 14.26 23.60 1.43
N LEU A 266 13.00 23.18 1.60
CA LEU A 266 12.22 22.49 0.57
C LEU A 266 11.55 23.54 -0.35
N THR A 267 12.34 24.23 -1.16
CA THR A 267 11.78 25.09 -2.22
C THR A 267 10.99 24.21 -3.19
N PHE A 268 9.76 24.62 -3.47
CA PHE A 268 8.83 23.95 -4.41
C PHE A 268 9.49 23.67 -5.77
N SER A 269 10.53 24.46 -6.15
CA SER A 269 11.37 24.24 -7.32
C SER A 269 12.19 22.95 -7.29
N LYS A 270 12.58 22.43 -6.13
CA LYS A 270 13.28 21.13 -6.00
C LYS A 270 12.33 19.93 -6.12
N ILE A 271 11.07 20.11 -5.79
CA ILE A 271 10.03 19.06 -5.93
C ILE A 271 9.63 18.88 -7.41
N ILE A 272 9.73 19.95 -8.22
CA ILE A 272 9.36 19.94 -9.65
C ILE A 272 10.60 19.69 -10.55
N SER A 273 11.79 19.52 -9.99
CA SER A 273 13.04 19.44 -10.78
C SER A 273 13.25 18.15 -11.58
N SER A 274 12.42 17.12 -11.38
CA SER A 274 12.32 16.01 -12.33
C SER A 274 11.41 16.44 -13.47
N GLY A 275 11.98 16.69 -14.65
CA GLY A 275 11.23 17.19 -15.80
C GLY A 275 10.09 16.26 -16.22
N LEU A 276 9.01 16.83 -16.73
CA LEU A 276 7.87 16.07 -17.28
C LEU A 276 8.33 15.00 -18.29
N ILE A 277 9.40 15.29 -19.04
CA ILE A 277 10.01 14.38 -20.02
C ILE A 277 10.61 13.16 -19.33
N ASP A 278 11.24 13.31 -18.15
CA ASP A 278 11.81 12.19 -17.40
C ASP A 278 10.71 11.26 -16.88
N HIS A 279 9.57 11.80 -16.46
CA HIS A 279 8.42 11.02 -16.06
C HIS A 279 7.78 10.28 -17.23
N LEU A 280 7.56 10.94 -18.36
CA LEU A 280 6.96 10.31 -19.56
C LEU A 280 7.92 9.31 -20.19
N GLY A 281 9.22 9.62 -20.26
CA GLY A 281 10.25 8.71 -20.77
C GLY A 281 10.35 7.41 -19.98
N SER A 282 10.16 7.48 -18.66
CA SER A 282 10.20 6.30 -17.78
C SER A 282 9.05 5.30 -17.99
N TRP A 283 7.98 5.67 -18.67
CA TRP A 283 6.89 4.74 -19.02
C TRP A 283 7.29 3.74 -20.11
N ILE A 284 8.19 4.13 -21.01
CA ILE A 284 8.57 3.35 -22.20
C ILE A 284 9.89 2.62 -21.97
N TYR A 285 10.87 3.29 -21.37
CA TYR A 285 12.21 2.75 -21.12
C TYR A 285 12.46 2.63 -19.63
N PRO A 286 13.10 1.51 -19.15
CA PRO A 286 13.60 1.47 -17.79
C PRO A 286 14.63 2.60 -17.63
N PRO A 287 14.42 3.53 -16.72
CA PRO A 287 15.30 4.69 -16.60
C PRO A 287 16.65 4.28 -16.04
N MET A 288 17.69 4.90 -16.53
CA MET A 288 19.07 4.69 -16.08
C MET A 288 19.44 5.53 -14.87
N SER A 289 18.56 6.40 -14.38
CA SER A 289 18.82 7.30 -13.26
C SER A 289 17.69 7.34 -12.24
N GLN A 290 18.03 7.53 -10.98
CA GLN A 290 17.20 7.77 -9.80
C GLN A 290 15.91 6.91 -9.70
N ALA A 291 16.03 5.79 -9.01
CA ALA A 291 14.98 4.79 -8.78
C ALA A 291 13.64 5.34 -8.23
N GLU A 292 13.65 6.49 -7.57
CA GLU A 292 12.47 7.05 -6.90
C GLU A 292 11.45 7.69 -7.85
N THR A 293 11.88 8.10 -9.06
CA THR A 293 11.02 8.77 -10.05
C THR A 293 10.52 7.83 -11.16
N ASN A 294 10.82 6.55 -11.08
CA ASN A 294 10.62 5.60 -12.16
C ASN A 294 9.23 4.97 -12.17
N TYR A 295 8.48 5.18 -13.24
CA TYR A 295 7.13 4.63 -13.45
C TYR A 295 7.08 3.67 -14.64
N TYR A 296 8.06 2.77 -14.75
CA TYR A 296 8.14 1.83 -15.85
C TYR A 296 7.09 0.71 -15.73
N PHE A 297 6.16 0.66 -16.68
CA PHE A 297 5.12 -0.36 -16.78
C PHE A 297 5.44 -1.47 -17.79
N GLY A 298 6.55 -1.36 -18.50
CA GLY A 298 6.87 -2.21 -19.63
C GLY A 298 6.46 -1.58 -20.97
N ALA A 299 7.38 -1.60 -21.94
CA ALA A 299 7.17 -0.97 -23.24
C ALA A 299 5.91 -1.49 -23.96
N ILE A 300 5.63 -2.80 -23.89
CA ILE A 300 4.46 -3.43 -24.50
C ILE A 300 3.16 -2.90 -23.90
N VAL A 301 3.10 -2.78 -22.55
CA VAL A 301 1.90 -2.29 -21.86
C VAL A 301 1.67 -0.82 -22.20
N SER A 302 2.72 -0.01 -22.23
CA SER A 302 2.63 1.40 -22.60
C SER A 302 2.17 1.59 -24.05
N LEU A 303 2.66 0.77 -24.98
CA LEU A 303 2.21 0.78 -26.38
C LEU A 303 0.74 0.36 -26.51
N LEU A 304 0.29 -0.66 -25.76
CA LEU A 304 -1.12 -1.08 -25.78
C LEU A 304 -2.05 0.01 -25.22
N ILE A 305 -1.62 0.72 -24.18
CA ILE A 305 -2.37 1.87 -23.65
C ILE A 305 -2.45 2.98 -24.69
N LEU A 306 -1.33 3.35 -25.31
CA LEU A 306 -1.29 4.38 -26.35
C LEU A 306 -2.13 4.02 -27.56
N THR A 307 -2.06 2.76 -28.05
CA THR A 307 -2.90 2.31 -29.16
C THR A 307 -4.39 2.36 -28.82
N TYR A 308 -4.77 2.01 -27.60
CA TYR A 308 -6.17 2.13 -27.16
C TYR A 308 -6.66 3.58 -27.21
N PHE A 309 -5.89 4.55 -26.71
CA PHE A 309 -6.27 5.96 -26.73
C PHE A 309 -6.28 6.58 -28.14
N VAL A 310 -5.50 6.04 -29.08
CA VAL A 310 -5.47 6.52 -30.48
C VAL A 310 -6.61 5.92 -31.31
N THR A 311 -7.13 4.74 -30.93
CA THR A 311 -8.16 4.03 -31.69
C THR A 311 -9.59 4.29 -31.19
N PHE A 312 -9.76 4.93 -30.05
CA PHE A 312 -11.04 5.33 -29.44
C PHE A 312 -11.09 6.81 -29.12
#